data_fc05312d40eed7c1624be4f818644391
#
_entry.id   fc05312d40eed7c1624be4f818644391
#
_cell.length_a   1.000
_cell.length_b   1.000
_cell.length_c   1.000
_cell.angle_alpha   90.00
_cell.angle_beta   90.00
_cell.angle_gamma   90.00
#
_symmetry.space_group_name_H-M   'P 1'
#
loop_
_entity.id
_entity.type
_entity.pdbx_description
1 polymer ?
#
loop_
_entity_poly.entity_id
_entity_poly.type
_entity_poly.pdbx_seq_one_letter_code
_entity_poly.pdbx_strand_id
1 'polypeptide(L)'
;GLLLKRKKSCYEMTRMNGRSVEVEDNVVIKPYPNTIEIDGDTVRSFDYNTLVAAGNNVDIDNNMTEQMLSDKKITFAAGNEVKCGKNILGYVKVNSTVGNKITEKNE
;
A
#
# COMPACT_ATOMS: atom_id res chain seq x y z
N GLY A 1 -15.87 -4.70 2.03
CA GLY A 1 -14.70 -3.94 2.42
C GLY A 1 -13.54 -4.81 2.85
N LEU A 2 -12.46 -4.17 3.17
CA LEU A 2 -11.25 -4.83 3.65
C LEU A 2 -11.36 -5.08 5.15
N LEU A 3 -11.15 -6.32 5.57
CA LEU A 3 -11.07 -6.66 6.99
C LEU A 3 -9.62 -7.00 7.32
N LEU A 4 -9.03 -6.23 8.22
CA LEU A 4 -7.69 -6.48 8.75
C LEU A 4 -7.82 -7.00 10.17
N LYS A 5 -7.18 -8.12 10.42
CA LYS A 5 -7.19 -8.73 11.73
C LYS A 5 -5.75 -8.93 12.20
N ARG A 6 -5.43 -8.36 13.36
CA ARG A 6 -4.10 -8.53 13.94
C ARG A 6 -3.94 -9.92 14.53
N LYS A 7 -2.84 -10.55 14.20
CA LYS A 7 -2.52 -11.89 14.67
C LYS A 7 -1.04 -11.92 15.00
N LYS A 8 -0.68 -11.51 16.23
CA LYS A 8 0.69 -11.25 16.65
C LYS A 8 1.33 -10.18 15.76
N SER A 9 2.38 -10.50 15.02
CA SER A 9 3.04 -9.57 14.10
C SER A 9 2.47 -9.63 12.68
N CYS A 10 1.33 -10.32 12.49
CA CYS A 10 0.74 -10.48 11.17
C CYS A 10 -0.65 -9.89 11.11
N TYR A 11 -1.03 -9.40 9.94
CA TYR A 11 -2.39 -8.99 9.64
C TYR A 11 -2.95 -9.90 8.55
N GLU A 12 -4.17 -10.35 8.76
CA GLU A 12 -4.87 -11.15 7.78
C GLU A 12 -5.81 -10.27 6.96
N MET A 13 -5.72 -10.36 5.65
CA MET A 13 -6.56 -9.60 4.73
C MET A 13 -7.50 -10.57 4.03
N THR A 14 -8.80 -10.50 4.37
CA THR A 14 -9.77 -11.46 3.86
C THR A 14 -9.93 -11.44 2.35
N ARG A 15 -9.75 -10.28 1.70
CA ARG A 15 -9.87 -10.17 0.25
C ARG A 15 -8.64 -10.68 -0.52
N MET A 16 -7.64 -11.15 0.18
CA MET A 16 -6.42 -11.69 -0.43
C MET A 16 -6.33 -13.20 -0.31
N ASN A 17 -7.46 -13.89 -0.38
CA ASN A 17 -7.55 -15.35 -0.32
C ASN A 17 -6.90 -15.94 0.95
N GLY A 18 -7.09 -15.27 2.06
CA GLY A 18 -6.55 -15.72 3.34
C GLY A 18 -5.05 -15.47 3.51
N ARG A 19 -4.44 -14.68 2.63
CA ARG A 19 -3.03 -14.31 2.79
C ARG A 19 -2.83 -13.42 4.01
N SER A 20 -1.77 -13.69 4.74
CA SER A 20 -1.34 -12.84 5.85
C SER A 20 -0.29 -11.86 5.35
N VAL A 21 -0.40 -10.62 5.83
CA VAL A 21 0.64 -9.61 5.62
C VAL A 21 1.40 -9.48 6.93
N GLU A 22 2.67 -9.80 6.92
CA GLU A 22 3.51 -9.65 8.10
C GLU A 22 3.82 -8.18 8.32
N VAL A 23 3.53 -7.71 9.53
CA VAL A 23 3.70 -6.30 9.88
C VAL A 23 4.35 -6.23 11.26
N GLU A 24 5.39 -5.43 11.38
CA GLU A 24 6.04 -5.21 12.66
C GLU A 24 5.10 -4.41 13.58
N ASP A 25 5.31 -4.53 14.90
CA ASP A 25 4.42 -3.91 15.88
C ASP A 25 4.35 -2.38 15.78
N ASN A 26 5.41 -1.74 15.29
CA ASN A 26 5.47 -0.28 15.18
C ASN A 26 4.90 0.24 13.85
N VAL A 27 4.35 -0.61 13.01
CA VAL A 27 3.75 -0.17 11.75
C VAL A 27 2.37 0.42 11.99
N VAL A 28 2.14 1.60 11.43
CA VAL A 28 0.84 2.26 11.46
C VAL A 28 0.03 1.81 10.25
N ILE A 29 -1.15 1.26 10.47
CA ILE A 29 -1.99 0.79 9.38
C ILE A 29 -3.08 1.82 9.07
N LYS A 30 -3.17 2.22 7.80
CA LYS A 30 -4.23 3.08 7.28
C LYS A 30 -5.12 2.25 6.37
N PRO A 31 -6.27 1.78 6.85
CA PRO A 31 -7.16 0.96 6.04
C PRO A 31 -8.12 1.80 5.22
N TYR A 32 -8.36 1.34 3.99
CA TYR A 32 -9.33 1.94 3.09
C TYR A 32 -10.21 0.82 2.53
N PRO A 33 -11.55 0.91 2.67
CA PRO A 33 -12.41 -0.24 2.34
C PRO A 33 -12.43 -0.62 0.87
N ASN A 34 -12.14 0.31 -0.04
CA ASN A 34 -12.23 0.05 -1.48
C ASN A 34 -10.96 0.51 -2.20
N THR A 35 -10.95 1.74 -2.71
CA THR A 35 -9.84 2.29 -3.48
C THR A 35 -9.35 3.58 -2.84
N ILE A 36 -8.05 3.80 -2.86
CA ILE A 36 -7.45 5.05 -2.39
C ILE A 36 -6.54 5.63 -3.47
N GLU A 37 -6.68 6.92 -3.72
CA GLU A 37 -5.76 7.68 -4.55
C GLU A 37 -4.75 8.36 -3.65
N ILE A 38 -3.47 8.22 -3.96
CA ILE A 38 -2.38 8.73 -3.14
C ILE A 38 -1.57 9.75 -3.92
N ASP A 39 -1.56 10.97 -3.40
CA ASP A 39 -0.72 12.05 -3.93
C ASP A 39 0.30 12.48 -2.86
N GLY A 40 1.11 13.49 -3.20
CA GLY A 40 2.13 13.98 -2.29
C GLY A 40 1.57 14.52 -0.98
N ASP A 41 0.41 15.17 -1.03
CA ASP A 41 -0.23 15.71 0.18
C ASP A 41 -0.72 14.57 1.08
N THR A 42 -1.25 13.53 0.50
CA THR A 42 -1.68 12.35 1.25
C THR A 42 -0.49 11.71 1.98
N VAL A 43 0.63 11.52 1.28
CA VAL A 43 1.84 10.95 1.88
C VAL A 43 2.37 11.83 3.01
N ARG A 44 2.36 13.15 2.83
CA ARG A 44 2.80 14.08 3.88
C ARG A 44 1.96 13.99 5.14
N SER A 45 0.70 13.58 5.01
CA SER A 45 -0.20 13.40 6.16
C SER A 45 0.00 12.09 6.91
N PHE A 46 0.68 11.13 6.30
CA PHE A 46 0.91 9.82 6.93
C PHE A 46 2.02 9.89 7.98
N ASP A 47 1.91 9.03 8.99
CA ASP A 47 2.97 8.83 9.95
C ASP A 47 4.14 8.06 9.32
N TYR A 48 5.30 8.15 9.93
CA TYR A 48 6.43 7.32 9.57
C TYR A 48 6.05 5.84 9.74
N ASN A 49 6.47 5.02 8.79
CA ASN A 49 6.25 3.56 8.83
C ASN A 49 4.77 3.18 8.70
N THR A 50 4.08 3.81 7.73
CA THR A 50 2.67 3.54 7.46
C THR A 50 2.51 2.46 6.39
N LEU A 51 1.62 1.51 6.66
CA LEU A 51 1.11 0.58 5.66
C LEU A 51 -0.24 1.07 5.16
N VAL A 52 -0.33 1.38 3.88
CA VAL A 52 -1.58 1.74 3.22
C VAL A 52 -2.25 0.46 2.76
N ALA A 53 -3.41 0.15 3.31
CA ALA A 53 -4.10 -1.10 3.03
C ALA A 53 -5.47 -0.83 2.39
N ALA A 54 -5.60 -1.17 1.11
CA ALA A 54 -6.83 -0.97 0.37
C ALA A 54 -7.52 -2.30 0.07
N GLY A 55 -8.84 -2.32 0.20
CA GLY A 55 -9.62 -3.52 -0.11
C GLY A 55 -9.55 -3.93 -1.56
N ASN A 56 -9.45 -2.97 -2.47
CA ASN A 56 -9.29 -3.21 -3.91
C ASN A 56 -8.00 -2.62 -4.47
N ASN A 57 -7.93 -1.32 -4.63
CA ASN A 57 -6.85 -0.70 -5.39
C ASN A 57 -6.17 0.44 -4.65
N VAL A 58 -4.87 0.56 -4.88
CA VAL A 58 -4.11 1.76 -4.54
C VAL A 58 -3.68 2.40 -5.86
N ASP A 59 -4.05 3.65 -6.06
CA ASP A 59 -3.71 4.42 -7.26
C ASP A 59 -2.77 5.56 -6.86
N ILE A 60 -1.50 5.45 -7.25
CA ILE A 60 -0.48 6.40 -6.85
C ILE A 60 -0.27 7.43 -7.95
N ASP A 61 -0.34 8.71 -7.58
CA ASP A 61 -0.18 9.82 -8.50
C ASP A 61 1.18 9.75 -9.24
N ASN A 62 1.19 10.09 -10.52
CA ASN A 62 2.40 10.09 -11.36
C ASN A 62 3.48 11.05 -10.87
N ASN A 63 3.10 12.06 -10.10
CA ASN A 63 4.07 13.01 -9.52
C ASN A 63 4.76 12.49 -8.26
N MET A 64 4.38 11.31 -7.79
CA MET A 64 5.01 10.71 -6.63
C MET A 64 6.45 10.34 -6.92
N THR A 65 7.34 10.55 -5.94
CA THR A 65 8.74 10.16 -6.05
C THR A 65 9.06 9.06 -5.05
N GLU A 66 10.06 8.27 -5.38
CA GLU A 66 10.55 7.23 -4.48
C GLU A 66 11.03 7.83 -3.15
N GLN A 67 11.69 8.99 -3.21
CA GLN A 67 12.18 9.67 -2.01
C GLN A 67 11.05 10.00 -1.04
N MET A 68 9.92 10.49 -1.54
CA MET A 68 8.76 10.80 -0.70
C MET A 68 8.26 9.57 0.05
N LEU A 69 8.24 8.42 -0.62
CA LEU A 69 7.78 7.17 -0.03
C LEU A 69 8.80 6.58 0.93
N SER A 70 10.07 6.55 0.55
CA SER A 70 11.12 5.97 1.38
C SER A 70 11.42 6.77 2.63
N ASP A 71 11.31 8.10 2.57
CA ASP A 71 11.52 8.97 3.74
C ASP A 71 10.58 8.63 4.88
N LYS A 72 9.35 8.21 4.56
CA LYS A 72 8.36 7.82 5.55
C LYS A 72 8.18 6.31 5.66
N LYS A 73 8.96 5.56 4.91
CA LYS A 73 8.90 4.10 4.91
C LYS A 73 7.48 3.59 4.64
N ILE A 74 6.86 4.15 3.58
CA ILE A 74 5.50 3.80 3.21
C ILE A 74 5.49 2.46 2.49
N THR A 75 4.58 1.58 2.89
CA THR A 75 4.34 0.30 2.23
C THR A 75 2.88 0.19 1.83
N PHE A 76 2.58 -0.75 0.95
CA PHE A 76 1.24 -0.88 0.40
C PHE A 76 0.73 -2.31 0.48
N ALA A 77 -0.58 -2.45 0.67
CA ALA A 77 -1.26 -3.72 0.51
C ALA A 77 -2.59 -3.46 -0.19
N ALA A 78 -2.89 -4.23 -1.23
CA ALA A 78 -4.12 -4.07 -1.97
C ALA A 78 -4.71 -5.44 -2.30
N GLY A 79 -6.03 -5.57 -2.13
CA GLY A 79 -6.71 -6.82 -2.47
C GLY A 79 -6.65 -7.15 -3.94
N ASN A 80 -6.60 -6.15 -4.81
CA ASN A 80 -6.56 -6.32 -6.26
C ASN A 80 -5.27 -5.75 -6.87
N GLU A 81 -5.11 -4.43 -6.91
CA GLU A 81 -4.08 -3.82 -7.75
C GLU A 81 -3.46 -2.58 -7.11
N VAL A 82 -2.16 -2.37 -7.35
CA VAL A 82 -1.49 -1.10 -7.10
C VAL A 82 -1.06 -0.53 -8.45
N LYS A 83 -1.46 0.70 -8.74
CA LYS A 83 -1.06 1.42 -9.95
C LYS A 83 -0.10 2.53 -9.60
N CYS A 84 0.98 2.65 -10.34
CA CYS A 84 1.99 3.69 -10.09
C CYS A 84 2.72 4.07 -11.37
N GLY A 85 3.42 5.19 -11.32
CA GLY A 85 4.28 5.62 -12.43
C GLY A 85 5.54 4.78 -12.52
N LYS A 86 6.16 4.81 -13.69
CA LYS A 86 7.40 4.09 -13.97
C LYS A 86 8.53 4.45 -13.01
N ASN A 87 8.59 5.71 -12.61
CA ASN A 87 9.66 6.23 -11.75
C ASN A 87 9.71 5.60 -10.35
N ILE A 88 8.60 5.03 -9.88
CA ILE A 88 8.54 4.41 -8.55
C ILE A 88 8.19 2.93 -8.61
N LEU A 89 8.11 2.35 -9.81
CA LEU A 89 7.67 0.96 -9.98
C LEU A 89 8.55 -0.02 -9.20
N GLY A 90 9.86 0.17 -9.22
CA GLY A 90 10.79 -0.68 -8.45
C GLY A 90 10.52 -0.66 -6.96
N TYR A 91 10.31 0.54 -6.41
CA TYR A 91 9.98 0.70 -4.99
C TYR A 91 8.67 -0.03 -4.64
N VAL A 92 7.65 0.18 -5.46
CA VAL A 92 6.33 -0.39 -5.24
C VAL A 92 6.38 -1.92 -5.28
N LYS A 93 7.11 -2.49 -6.23
CA LYS A 93 7.25 -3.95 -6.32
C LYS A 93 7.89 -4.58 -5.09
N VAL A 94 8.86 -3.90 -4.49
CA VAL A 94 9.57 -4.39 -3.31
C VAL A 94 8.75 -4.19 -2.04
N ASN A 95 7.94 -3.13 -1.98
CA ASN A 95 7.27 -2.68 -0.76
C ASN A 95 5.76 -2.87 -0.79
N SER A 96 5.25 -3.75 -1.65
CA SER A 96 3.81 -3.96 -1.76
C SER A 96 3.45 -5.44 -1.70
N THR A 97 2.30 -5.71 -1.09
CA THR A 97 1.66 -7.03 -1.13
C THR A 97 0.32 -6.85 -1.87
N VAL A 98 0.15 -7.54 -2.98
CA VAL A 98 -0.98 -7.33 -3.88
C VAL A 98 -1.64 -8.66 -4.21
N GLY A 99 -2.97 -8.69 -4.18
CA GLY A 99 -3.71 -9.92 -4.48
C GLY A 99 -3.68 -10.31 -5.96
N ASN A 100 -3.60 -9.33 -6.86
CA ASN A 100 -3.63 -9.58 -8.30
C ASN A 100 -2.35 -9.08 -9.00
N LYS A 101 -2.20 -7.76 -9.16
CA LYS A 101 -1.07 -7.23 -9.94
C LYS A 101 -0.64 -5.83 -9.52
N ILE A 102 0.59 -5.48 -9.91
CA ILE A 102 1.10 -4.12 -9.85
C ILE A 102 1.20 -3.62 -11.28
N THR A 103 0.60 -2.47 -11.56
CA THR A 103 0.48 -1.94 -12.92
C THR A 103 1.25 -0.62 -13.05
N GLU A 104 2.07 -0.53 -14.10
CA GLU A 104 2.70 0.72 -14.48
C GLU A 104 1.70 1.57 -15.26
N LYS A 105 1.52 2.81 -14.82
CA LYS A 105 0.65 3.75 -15.53
C LYS A 105 1.34 4.28 -16.77
N ASN A 106 0.60 4.35 -17.85
CA ASN A 106 1.04 5.07 -19.05
C ASN A 106 0.64 6.53 -18.91
N GLU A 107 1.56 7.42 -19.16
CA GLU A 107 1.28 8.84 -19.21
C GLU A 107 0.64 9.24 -20.53
#